data_906a1d846d560961e3c0a234a8a09c50
#
_entry.id   906a1d846d560961e3c0a234a8a09c50
#
_cell.length_a   1.000
_cell.length_b   1.000
_cell.length_c   1.000
_cell.angle_alpha   90.00
_cell.angle_beta   90.00
_cell.angle_gamma   90.00
#
_symmetry.space_group_name_H-M   'P 1'
#
loop_
_entity.id
_entity.type
_entity.pdbx_description
1 polymer ?
#
loop_
_entity_poly.entity_id
_entity_poly.type
_entity_poly.pdbx_seq_one_letter_code
_entity_poly.pdbx_strand_id
1 'polypeptide(L)'
;NNKSNFRRGSVELLILHLLSQQDYYGYEISTLIREQTDGYLNIPVGSLYPALYKLIDAGYISDYKKQVGRRQVNVYYHLEDSG
;
A
#
# COMPACT_ATOMS: atom_id res chain seq x y z
N ASN A 1 17.96 -11.52 -8.67
CA ASN A 1 16.99 -12.44 -9.28
C ASN A 1 15.82 -11.68 -9.87
N ASN A 2 15.51 -11.96 -11.13
CA ASN A 2 14.47 -11.23 -11.85
C ASN A 2 13.09 -11.39 -11.22
N LYS A 3 12.77 -12.56 -10.71
CA LYS A 3 11.48 -12.80 -10.07
C LYS A 3 11.30 -11.93 -8.82
N SER A 4 12.34 -11.82 -8.02
CA SER A 4 12.30 -11.04 -6.79
C SER A 4 12.12 -9.56 -7.11
N ASN A 5 12.86 -9.04 -8.07
CA ASN A 5 12.78 -7.64 -8.48
C ASN A 5 11.41 -7.34 -9.11
N PHE A 6 10.92 -8.25 -9.93
CA PHE A 6 9.62 -8.09 -10.57
C PHE A 6 8.51 -8.03 -9.51
N ARG A 7 8.54 -8.96 -8.55
CA ARG A 7 7.54 -8.99 -7.49
C ARG A 7 7.54 -7.72 -6.68
N ARG A 8 8.72 -7.20 -6.35
CA ARG A 8 8.84 -5.98 -5.57
C ARG A 8 8.28 -4.79 -6.32
N GLY A 9 8.62 -4.68 -7.61
CA GLY A 9 8.07 -3.62 -8.43
C GLY A 9 6.56 -3.73 -8.61
N SER A 10 6.04 -4.96 -8.74
CA SER A 10 4.61 -5.19 -8.86
C SER A 10 3.85 -4.74 -7.62
N VAL A 11 4.41 -4.96 -6.42
CA VAL A 11 3.76 -4.53 -5.18
C VAL A 11 3.65 -3.01 -5.15
N GLU A 12 4.73 -2.31 -5.44
CA GLU A 12 4.71 -0.85 -5.43
C GLU A 12 3.73 -0.29 -6.45
N LEU A 13 3.70 -0.86 -7.66
CA LEU A 13 2.76 -0.44 -8.69
C LEU A 13 1.32 -0.69 -8.29
N LEU A 14 1.05 -1.83 -7.66
CA LEU A 14 -0.30 -2.14 -7.19
C LEU A 14 -0.74 -1.16 -6.10
N ILE A 15 0.15 -0.82 -5.18
CA ILE A 15 -0.16 0.16 -4.16
C ILE A 15 -0.54 1.49 -4.81
N LEU A 16 0.27 1.97 -5.75
CA LEU A 16 0.00 3.22 -6.43
C LEU A 16 -1.32 3.17 -7.21
N HIS A 17 -1.59 2.05 -7.86
CA HIS A 17 -2.83 1.87 -8.59
C HIS A 17 -4.05 1.94 -7.65
N LEU A 18 -3.98 1.26 -6.52
CA LEU A 18 -5.08 1.29 -5.55
C LEU A 18 -5.31 2.70 -5.03
N LEU A 19 -4.24 3.39 -4.69
CA LEU A 19 -4.35 4.73 -4.14
C LEU A 19 -4.75 5.77 -5.19
N SER A 20 -4.64 5.43 -6.46
CA SER A 20 -5.18 6.30 -7.51
C SER A 20 -6.71 6.32 -7.51
N GLN A 21 -7.33 5.32 -6.94
CA GLN A 21 -8.79 5.22 -6.88
C GLN A 21 -9.36 5.91 -5.65
N GLN A 22 -8.75 5.69 -4.51
CA GLN A 22 -9.11 6.34 -3.25
C GLN A 22 -8.04 6.05 -2.20
N ASP A 23 -8.13 6.72 -1.06
CA ASP A 23 -7.23 6.45 0.05
C ASP A 23 -7.64 5.15 0.73
N TYR A 24 -6.63 4.40 1.18
CA TYR A 24 -6.85 3.16 1.91
C TYR A 24 -5.91 3.10 3.09
N TYR A 25 -6.29 2.40 4.15
CA TYR A 25 -5.34 2.13 5.23
C TYR A 25 -4.60 0.80 4.96
N GLY A 26 -3.51 0.58 5.72
CA GLY A 26 -2.57 -0.48 5.39
C GLY A 26 -3.19 -1.87 5.25
N TYR A 27 -4.07 -2.24 6.19
CA TYR A 27 -4.70 -3.55 6.13
C TYR A 27 -5.57 -3.70 4.87
N GLU A 28 -6.28 -2.63 4.50
CA GLU A 28 -7.09 -2.65 3.28
C GLU A 28 -6.23 -2.87 2.05
N ILE A 29 -5.06 -2.21 2.00
CA ILE A 29 -4.16 -2.35 0.86
C ILE A 29 -3.73 -3.80 0.70
N SER A 30 -3.30 -4.44 1.79
CA SER A 30 -2.86 -5.83 1.73
C SER A 30 -4.00 -6.77 1.31
N THR A 31 -5.20 -6.53 1.83
CA THR A 31 -6.37 -7.34 1.49
C THR A 31 -6.73 -7.20 0.02
N LEU A 32 -6.73 -5.95 -0.49
CA LEU A 32 -7.08 -5.70 -1.89
C LEU A 32 -6.05 -6.29 -2.85
N ILE A 33 -4.77 -6.22 -2.51
CA ILE A 33 -3.74 -6.84 -3.36
C ILE A 33 -3.98 -8.34 -3.43
N ARG A 34 -4.26 -8.98 -2.30
CA ARG A 34 -4.54 -10.41 -2.29
C ARG A 34 -5.77 -10.75 -3.13
N GLU A 35 -6.83 -9.95 -3.00
CA GLU A 35 -8.06 -10.19 -3.74
C GLU A 35 -7.89 -9.96 -5.24
N GLN A 36 -7.25 -8.86 -5.63
CA GLN A 36 -7.10 -8.51 -7.04
C GLN A 36 -6.13 -9.42 -7.77
N THR A 37 -5.24 -10.07 -7.05
CA THR A 37 -4.32 -11.04 -7.64
C THR A 37 -4.80 -12.48 -7.43
N ASP A 38 -6.03 -12.64 -6.97
CA ASP A 38 -6.65 -13.96 -6.76
C ASP A 38 -5.81 -14.82 -5.82
N GLY A 39 -5.24 -14.19 -4.79
CA GLY A 39 -4.41 -14.86 -3.81
C GLY A 39 -2.96 -15.07 -4.23
N TYR A 40 -2.62 -14.70 -5.47
CA TYR A 40 -1.25 -14.89 -5.96
C TYR A 40 -0.24 -14.09 -5.16
N LEU A 41 -0.57 -12.86 -4.81
CA LEU A 41 0.28 -12.02 -3.97
C LEU A 41 -0.36 -11.91 -2.59
N ASN A 42 0.30 -12.50 -1.62
CA ASN A 42 -0.09 -12.39 -0.22
C ASN A 42 1.06 -11.72 0.50
N ILE A 43 0.90 -10.43 0.78
CA ILE A 43 2.00 -9.59 1.28
C ILE A 43 1.90 -9.50 2.79
N PRO A 44 2.86 -10.06 3.52
CA PRO A 44 2.86 -9.93 4.98
C PRO A 44 3.16 -8.49 5.40
N VAL A 45 2.75 -8.14 6.61
CA VAL A 45 2.93 -6.80 7.15
C VAL A 45 4.40 -6.37 7.11
N GLY A 46 5.31 -7.32 7.36
CA GLY A 46 6.74 -7.03 7.34
C GLY A 46 7.28 -6.65 5.97
N SER A 47 6.55 -6.92 4.90
CA SER A 47 6.92 -6.51 3.54
C SER A 47 6.11 -5.31 3.07
N LEU A 48 4.87 -5.20 3.53
CA LEU A 48 3.98 -4.12 3.10
C LEU A 48 4.47 -2.75 3.57
N TYR A 49 4.76 -2.62 4.86
CA TYR A 49 5.12 -1.32 5.40
C TYR A 49 6.44 -0.77 4.88
N PRO A 50 7.49 -1.59 4.70
CA PRO A 50 8.69 -1.07 4.04
C PRO A 50 8.41 -0.54 2.63
N ALA A 51 7.52 -1.17 1.87
CA ALA A 51 7.14 -0.68 0.54
C ALA A 51 6.42 0.67 0.64
N LEU A 52 5.51 0.80 1.61
CA LEU A 52 4.80 2.05 1.82
C LEU A 52 5.76 3.17 2.23
N TYR A 53 6.69 2.90 3.14
CA TYR A 53 7.66 3.90 3.58
C TYR A 53 8.57 4.32 2.43
N LYS A 54 8.94 3.40 1.57
CA LYS A 54 9.75 3.73 0.40
C LYS A 54 9.03 4.68 -0.53
N LEU A 55 7.73 4.45 -0.73
CA LEU A 55 6.92 5.34 -1.57
C LEU A 55 6.72 6.70 -0.93
N ILE A 56 6.60 6.75 0.40
CA ILE A 56 6.53 8.02 1.12
C ILE A 56 7.83 8.79 0.97
N ASP A 57 8.96 8.12 1.16
CA ASP A 57 10.28 8.75 1.02
C ASP A 57 10.50 9.30 -0.38
N ALA A 58 9.96 8.63 -1.38
CA ALA A 58 10.08 9.09 -2.77
C ALA A 58 9.12 10.22 -3.10
N GLY A 59 8.19 10.54 -2.20
CA GLY A 59 7.23 11.60 -2.42
C GLY A 59 6.03 11.21 -3.26
N TYR A 60 5.83 9.92 -3.52
CA TYR A 60 4.72 9.46 -4.34
C TYR A 60 3.43 9.36 -3.56
N ILE A 61 3.50 9.08 -2.27
CA ILE A 61 2.33 8.97 -1.41
C ILE A 61 2.62 9.69 -0.10
N SER A 62 1.55 9.95 0.65
CA SER A 62 1.65 10.48 2.01
C SER A 62 0.75 9.65 2.91
N ASP A 63 0.91 9.84 4.22
CA ASP A 63 0.06 9.15 5.18
C ASP A 63 -0.61 10.15 6.12
N TYR A 64 -1.73 9.72 6.69
CA TYR A 64 -2.43 10.52 7.69
C TYR A 64 -3.21 9.58 8.60
N LYS A 65 -3.44 10.05 9.82
CA LYS A 65 -4.21 9.28 10.81
C LYS A 65 -5.67 9.70 10.75
N LYS A 66 -6.55 8.71 10.86
CA LYS A 66 -8.00 8.96 10.88
C LYS A 66 -8.62 8.11 11.97
N GLN A 67 -9.40 8.75 12.83
CA GLN A 67 -10.10 8.04 13.88
C GLN A 67 -11.28 7.28 13.29
N VAL A 68 -11.36 6.00 13.61
CA VAL A 68 -12.43 5.11 13.17
C VAL A 68 -13.07 4.54 14.41
N GLY A 69 -14.32 4.92 14.66
CA GLY A 69 -14.98 4.51 15.90
C GLY A 69 -14.46 5.29 17.10
N ARG A 70 -14.68 4.75 18.30
CA ARG A 70 -14.38 5.49 19.53
C ARG A 70 -12.93 5.43 19.96
N ARG A 71 -12.23 4.32 19.66
CA ARG A 71 -10.90 4.09 20.20
C ARG A 71 -9.89 3.62 19.19
N GLN A 72 -10.26 3.58 17.92
CA GLN A 72 -9.38 3.06 16.89
C GLN A 72 -8.92 4.18 15.98
N VAL A 73 -7.61 4.23 15.73
CA VAL A 73 -7.01 5.17 14.78
C VAL A 73 -6.31 4.33 13.73
N ASN A 74 -6.67 4.57 12.47
CA ASN A 74 -6.03 3.92 11.34
C ASN A 74 -5.15 4.91 10.61
N VAL A 75 -4.04 4.43 10.06
CA VAL A 75 -3.18 5.23 9.21
C VAL A 75 -3.57 4.98 7.77
N TYR A 76 -4.01 6.03 7.10
CA TYR A 76 -4.41 6.00 5.70
C TYR A 76 -3.28 6.51 4.82
N TYR A 77 -3.29 6.07 3.59
CA TYR A 77 -2.29 6.46 2.61
C TYR A 77 -2.98 7.14 1.43
N HIS A 78 -2.32 8.13 0.88
CA HIS A 78 -2.89 9.01 -0.14
C HIS A 78 -1.90 9.20 -1.26
N LEU A 79 -2.35 9.08 -2.51
CA LEU A 79 -1.50 9.30 -3.67
C LEU A 79 -1.26 10.78 -3.86
N GLU A 80 0.02 11.17 -3.97
CA GLU A 80 0.39 12.54 -4.25
C GLU A 80 0.48 12.78 -5.75
N ASP A 81 0.52 14.05 -6.15
CA ASP A 81 0.51 14.41 -7.57
C ASP A 81 1.70 13.82 -8.32
N SER A 82 2.83 13.64 -7.65
CA SER A 82 4.01 13.05 -8.26
C SER A 82 3.97 11.53 -8.34
N GLY A 83 2.96 10.93 -7.74
CA GLY A 83 2.83 9.47 -7.71
C GLY A 83 2.13 8.84 -8.90
#